data_5bf1df453063bffde5beb8ce4801d134
#
_entry.id   5bf1df453063bffde5beb8ce4801d134
#
_cell.length_a   1.000
_cell.length_b   1.000
_cell.length_c   1.000
_cell.angle_alpha   90.00
_cell.angle_beta   90.00
_cell.angle_gamma   90.00
#
_symmetry.space_group_name_H-M   'P 1'
#
loop_
_entity.id
_entity.type
_entity.pdbx_description
1 polymer ?
#
loop_
_entity_poly.entity_id
_entity_poly.type
_entity_poly.pdbx_seq_one_letter_code
_entity_poly.pdbx_strand_id
1 'polypeptide(L)'
;MVPAIGVCDGIAMGHEGMKYSLPSRELIADSVETMAKAHQFDGLVLVPNCDKIVPGMVMGACRINIPSIVCSGGPMMSGLVNGEETSLSKMFEAVGSRKAGLIDDQGLCEFEENVCPGCGSCSGMYTANSMNCLCEAIGIGLPGNGTIPAVTGKRVMLAKRAGMAIMDLVEKNICPRDIINEKSVRNALTCDMALGCSSNTVLHLLAIANEAGVKVDLNMFNEVSSV
;
A
#
# COMPACT_ATOMS: atom_id res chain seq x y z
N MET A 1 20.42 4.07 -0.61
CA MET A 1 19.05 3.88 -1.13
C MET A 1 19.10 2.91 -2.29
N VAL A 2 18.29 1.88 -2.28
CA VAL A 2 18.19 0.89 -3.35
C VAL A 2 16.81 1.04 -3.99
N PRO A 3 16.70 1.33 -5.28
CA PRO A 3 15.42 1.39 -5.95
C PRO A 3 14.83 -0.01 -6.12
N ALA A 4 13.53 -0.14 -6.00
CA ALA A 4 12.78 -1.30 -6.39
C ALA A 4 11.94 -0.99 -7.64
N ILE A 5 11.61 -2.02 -8.40
CA ILE A 5 10.69 -1.90 -9.53
C ILE A 5 9.25 -1.75 -9.03
N GLY A 6 8.36 -1.26 -9.87
CA GLY A 6 6.94 -1.17 -9.55
C GLY A 6 6.10 -0.98 -10.79
N VAL A 7 4.87 -1.51 -10.74
CA VAL A 7 3.82 -1.28 -11.73
C VAL A 7 2.73 -0.44 -11.08
N CYS A 8 2.32 0.62 -11.74
CA CYS A 8 1.15 1.39 -11.35
C CYS A 8 -0.09 0.80 -12.00
N ASP A 9 -0.99 0.23 -11.21
CA ASP A 9 -2.23 -0.38 -11.69
C ASP A 9 -3.11 0.64 -12.44
N GLY A 10 -3.16 1.89 -11.97
CA GLY A 10 -3.92 2.95 -12.63
C GLY A 10 -3.44 3.25 -14.05
N ILE A 11 -2.12 3.25 -14.28
CA ILE A 11 -1.54 3.44 -15.61
C ILE A 11 -1.72 2.18 -16.49
N ALA A 12 -1.64 0.99 -15.88
CA ALA A 12 -1.73 -0.29 -16.59
C ALA A 12 -3.18 -0.70 -16.91
N MET A 13 -4.16 -0.07 -16.26
CA MET A 13 -5.58 -0.41 -16.37
C MET A 13 -6.09 -0.19 -17.80
N GLY A 14 -6.90 -1.13 -18.28
CA GLY A 14 -7.55 -1.04 -19.60
C GLY A 14 -6.69 -1.49 -20.78
N HIS A 15 -5.45 -1.95 -20.57
CA HIS A 15 -4.60 -2.48 -21.62
C HIS A 15 -3.77 -3.71 -21.17
N GLU A 16 -2.94 -4.24 -22.07
CA GLU A 16 -2.11 -5.44 -21.86
C GLU A 16 -1.20 -5.35 -20.60
N GLY A 17 -0.78 -4.16 -20.21
CA GLY A 17 0.09 -3.92 -19.05
C GLY A 17 -0.49 -4.43 -17.73
N MET A 18 -1.82 -4.53 -17.61
CA MET A 18 -2.47 -5.00 -16.39
C MET A 18 -2.15 -6.47 -16.06
N LYS A 19 -1.77 -7.28 -17.05
CA LYS A 19 -1.33 -8.66 -16.86
C LYS A 19 -0.04 -8.77 -16.03
N TYR A 20 0.75 -7.70 -15.97
CA TYR A 20 2.02 -7.64 -15.22
C TYR A 20 1.86 -7.09 -13.79
N SER A 21 0.66 -6.59 -13.44
CA SER A 21 0.41 -6.01 -12.11
C SER A 21 0.65 -7.02 -10.99
N LEU A 22 -0.12 -8.11 -10.95
CA LEU A 22 0.02 -9.10 -9.88
C LEU A 22 1.38 -9.82 -9.87
N PRO A 23 1.95 -10.26 -11.02
CA PRO A 23 3.29 -10.84 -11.05
C PRO A 23 4.37 -9.90 -10.52
N SER A 24 4.22 -8.58 -10.66
CA SER A 24 5.19 -7.61 -10.13
C SER A 24 5.35 -7.68 -8.61
N ARG A 25 4.33 -8.11 -7.86
CA ARG A 25 4.41 -8.30 -6.41
C ARG A 25 5.50 -9.30 -6.03
N GLU A 26 5.54 -10.45 -6.71
CA GLU A 26 6.54 -11.49 -6.46
C GLU A 26 7.94 -11.00 -6.87
N LEU A 27 8.05 -10.37 -8.03
CA LEU A 27 9.31 -9.83 -8.53
C LEU A 27 9.87 -8.72 -7.61
N ILE A 28 9.00 -7.91 -7.01
CA ILE A 28 9.38 -6.92 -5.99
C ILE A 28 9.92 -7.63 -4.75
N ALA A 29 9.25 -8.65 -4.24
CA ALA A 29 9.72 -9.43 -3.09
C ALA A 29 11.09 -10.06 -3.37
N ASP A 30 11.28 -10.67 -4.55
CA ASP A 30 12.56 -11.24 -4.99
C ASP A 30 13.66 -10.18 -5.09
N SER A 31 13.34 -8.99 -5.61
CA SER A 31 14.31 -7.91 -5.76
C SER A 31 14.77 -7.36 -4.40
N VAL A 32 13.85 -7.18 -3.46
CA VAL A 32 14.16 -6.73 -2.08
C VAL A 32 15.03 -7.76 -1.38
N GLU A 33 14.66 -9.04 -1.47
CA GLU A 33 15.42 -10.15 -0.89
C GLU A 33 16.84 -10.20 -1.46
N THR A 34 16.96 -10.17 -2.79
CA THR A 34 18.25 -10.22 -3.48
C THR A 34 19.17 -9.09 -3.05
N MET A 35 18.67 -7.86 -3.04
CA MET A 35 19.47 -6.70 -2.70
C MET A 35 19.90 -6.70 -1.22
N ALA A 36 18.97 -7.03 -0.32
CA ALA A 36 19.28 -7.04 1.10
C ALA A 36 20.30 -8.13 1.47
N LYS A 37 20.16 -9.34 0.89
CA LYS A 37 21.10 -10.44 1.13
C LYS A 37 22.46 -10.20 0.49
N ALA A 38 22.49 -9.69 -0.76
CA ALA A 38 23.74 -9.42 -1.46
C ALA A 38 24.58 -8.34 -0.78
N HIS A 39 23.94 -7.32 -0.21
CA HIS A 39 24.61 -6.22 0.48
C HIS A 39 24.72 -6.42 2.00
N GLN A 40 24.18 -7.51 2.54
CA GLN A 40 24.21 -7.87 3.97
C GLN A 40 23.72 -6.73 4.87
N PHE A 41 22.53 -6.18 4.57
CA PHE A 41 21.96 -5.10 5.38
C PHE A 41 21.54 -5.60 6.76
N ASP A 42 21.74 -4.77 7.78
CA ASP A 42 21.33 -5.04 9.17
C ASP A 42 19.85 -4.71 9.42
N GLY A 43 19.26 -3.86 8.60
CA GLY A 43 17.86 -3.45 8.71
C GLY A 43 17.34 -2.75 7.46
N LEU A 44 16.02 -2.66 7.32
CA LEU A 44 15.35 -2.10 6.16
C LEU A 44 14.32 -1.03 6.54
N VAL A 45 14.40 0.12 5.90
CA VAL A 45 13.28 1.06 5.80
C VAL A 45 12.67 0.92 4.42
N LEU A 46 11.47 0.37 4.35
CA LEU A 46 10.73 0.14 3.12
C LEU A 46 9.84 1.35 2.81
N VAL A 47 9.95 1.91 1.60
CA VAL A 47 9.20 3.10 1.21
C VAL A 47 8.30 2.80 0.00
N PRO A 48 7.27 1.97 0.17
CA PRO A 48 6.31 1.66 -0.88
C PRO A 48 5.17 2.67 -0.94
N ASN A 49 4.46 2.73 -2.08
CA ASN A 49 3.24 3.53 -2.18
C ASN A 49 2.28 3.12 -3.31
N CYS A 50 2.29 1.85 -3.75
CA CYS A 50 1.36 1.41 -4.79
C CYS A 50 0.87 -0.02 -4.52
N ASP A 51 -0.15 -0.42 -5.27
CA ASP A 51 -0.97 -1.62 -5.12
C ASP A 51 -0.16 -2.90 -4.81
N LYS A 52 0.79 -3.24 -5.66
CA LYS A 52 1.61 -4.46 -5.53
C LYS A 52 2.94 -4.21 -4.84
N ILE A 53 3.38 -2.93 -4.78
CA ILE A 53 4.67 -2.56 -4.19
C ILE A 53 4.64 -2.76 -2.67
N VAL A 54 3.55 -2.30 -2.02
CA VAL A 54 3.41 -2.42 -0.56
C VAL A 54 3.49 -3.88 -0.12
N PRO A 55 2.62 -4.79 -0.61
CA PRO A 55 2.68 -6.19 -0.19
C PRO A 55 3.98 -6.88 -0.64
N GLY A 56 4.48 -6.59 -1.84
CA GLY A 56 5.73 -7.18 -2.33
C GLY A 56 6.93 -6.85 -1.44
N MET A 57 7.06 -5.60 -1.00
CA MET A 57 8.13 -5.21 -0.07
C MET A 57 7.97 -5.86 1.31
N VAL A 58 6.75 -5.96 1.84
CA VAL A 58 6.49 -6.64 3.12
C VAL A 58 6.80 -8.14 3.02
N MET A 59 6.41 -8.79 1.91
CA MET A 59 6.78 -10.19 1.64
C MET A 59 8.30 -10.37 1.61
N GLY A 60 9.03 -9.50 0.90
CA GLY A 60 10.49 -9.52 0.89
C GLY A 60 11.09 -9.37 2.29
N ALA A 61 10.58 -8.44 3.10
CA ALA A 61 11.01 -8.27 4.50
C ALA A 61 10.77 -9.53 5.32
N CYS A 62 9.62 -10.21 5.15
CA CYS A 62 9.32 -11.47 5.82
C CYS A 62 10.28 -12.60 5.40
N ARG A 63 10.64 -12.70 4.11
CA ARG A 63 11.59 -13.70 3.61
C ARG A 63 12.98 -13.54 4.20
N ILE A 64 13.48 -12.31 4.21
CA ILE A 64 14.81 -12.00 4.74
C ILE A 64 14.84 -12.10 6.26
N ASN A 65 13.77 -11.64 6.90
CA ASN A 65 13.57 -11.62 8.35
C ASN A 65 14.69 -10.90 9.14
N ILE A 66 15.08 -9.72 8.68
CA ILE A 66 15.89 -8.77 9.43
C ILE A 66 15.03 -7.59 9.89
N PRO A 67 15.46 -6.82 10.91
CA PRO A 67 14.70 -5.66 11.39
C PRO A 67 14.22 -4.77 10.24
N SER A 68 12.92 -4.54 10.15
CA SER A 68 12.31 -3.84 9.02
C SER A 68 11.13 -2.98 9.45
N ILE A 69 10.97 -1.82 8.83
CA ILE A 69 9.86 -0.91 9.06
C ILE A 69 9.31 -0.38 7.73
N VAL A 70 7.98 -0.29 7.63
CA VAL A 70 7.31 0.32 6.48
C VAL A 70 7.04 1.81 6.77
N CYS A 71 7.47 2.66 5.86
CA CYS A 71 7.15 4.08 5.83
C CYS A 71 6.57 4.42 4.47
N SER A 72 5.28 4.28 4.28
CA SER A 72 4.64 4.53 2.98
C SER A 72 4.76 5.98 2.52
N GLY A 73 4.64 6.21 1.22
CA GLY A 73 4.64 7.56 0.66
C GLY A 73 3.42 8.40 1.05
N GLY A 74 2.33 7.77 1.50
CA GLY A 74 1.09 8.43 1.89
C GLY A 74 0.10 8.67 0.76
N PRO A 75 -1.17 8.95 1.09
CA PRO A 75 -2.20 9.20 0.11
C PRO A 75 -2.05 10.58 -0.54
N MET A 76 -2.54 10.67 -1.78
CA MET A 76 -2.73 11.93 -2.50
C MET A 76 -3.87 12.72 -1.86
N MET A 77 -3.84 14.03 -1.96
CA MET A 77 -4.98 14.88 -1.61
C MET A 77 -6.10 14.71 -2.64
N SER A 78 -7.34 14.98 -2.24
CA SER A 78 -8.46 15.10 -3.18
C SER A 78 -8.23 16.24 -4.16
N GLY A 79 -8.76 16.10 -5.38
CA GLY A 79 -8.83 17.15 -6.36
C GLY A 79 -10.07 18.03 -6.18
N LEU A 80 -10.18 19.07 -6.97
CA LEU A 80 -11.35 19.94 -7.05
C LEU A 80 -11.80 20.05 -8.49
N VAL A 81 -13.07 19.70 -8.76
CA VAL A 81 -13.71 19.91 -10.06
C VAL A 81 -15.02 20.66 -9.83
N ASN A 82 -15.20 21.77 -10.50
CA ASN A 82 -16.38 22.66 -10.32
C ASN A 82 -16.60 23.09 -8.86
N GLY A 83 -15.53 23.20 -8.05
CA GLY A 83 -15.61 23.58 -6.64
C GLY A 83 -15.99 22.45 -5.69
N GLU A 84 -16.18 21.23 -6.18
CA GLU A 84 -16.45 20.04 -5.38
C GLU A 84 -15.20 19.17 -5.21
N GLU A 85 -14.99 18.68 -4.00
CA GLU A 85 -13.92 17.70 -3.74
C GLU A 85 -14.17 16.42 -4.54
N THR A 86 -13.13 15.96 -5.20
CA THR A 86 -13.21 14.80 -6.09
C THR A 86 -12.03 13.85 -5.89
N SER A 87 -12.23 12.61 -6.27
CA SER A 87 -11.22 11.56 -6.19
C SER A 87 -11.12 10.79 -7.50
N LEU A 88 -10.15 9.88 -7.59
CA LEU A 88 -9.98 9.03 -8.77
C LEU A 88 -11.28 8.26 -9.15
N SER A 89 -12.16 7.94 -8.20
CA SER A 89 -13.45 7.31 -8.50
C SER A 89 -14.31 8.17 -9.42
N LYS A 90 -14.27 9.49 -9.22
CA LYS A 90 -15.02 10.44 -10.07
C LYS A 90 -14.51 10.49 -11.51
N MET A 91 -13.22 10.19 -11.72
CA MET A 91 -12.69 10.08 -13.09
C MET A 91 -13.36 8.93 -13.86
N PHE A 92 -13.54 7.76 -13.22
CA PHE A 92 -14.25 6.64 -13.87
C PHE A 92 -15.71 6.97 -14.15
N GLU A 93 -16.39 7.68 -13.24
CA GLU A 93 -17.75 8.18 -13.45
C GLU A 93 -17.80 9.20 -14.60
N ALA A 94 -16.81 10.10 -14.71
CA ALA A 94 -16.71 11.11 -15.76
C ALA A 94 -16.54 10.46 -17.15
N VAL A 95 -15.70 9.42 -17.27
CA VAL A 95 -15.57 8.64 -18.52
C VAL A 95 -16.90 8.01 -18.92
N GLY A 96 -17.64 7.45 -17.96
CA GLY A 96 -18.99 6.92 -18.19
C GLY A 96 -19.98 8.01 -18.64
N SER A 97 -19.94 9.16 -17.97
CA SER A 97 -20.80 10.33 -18.28
C SER A 97 -20.51 10.88 -19.67
N ARG A 98 -19.22 10.94 -20.06
CA ARG A 98 -18.83 11.36 -21.43
C ARG A 98 -19.38 10.38 -22.46
N LYS A 99 -19.27 9.08 -22.22
CA LYS A 99 -19.80 8.04 -23.12
C LYS A 99 -21.32 8.11 -23.24
N ALA A 100 -22.00 8.49 -22.18
CA ALA A 100 -23.46 8.67 -22.13
C ALA A 100 -23.90 10.03 -22.73
N GLY A 101 -23.00 10.92 -23.10
CA GLY A 101 -23.31 12.25 -23.64
C GLY A 101 -23.80 13.25 -22.58
N LEU A 102 -23.53 13.00 -21.29
CA LEU A 102 -23.90 13.88 -20.18
C LEU A 102 -22.91 15.02 -19.96
N ILE A 103 -21.66 14.82 -20.36
CA ILE A 103 -20.60 15.84 -20.42
C ILE A 103 -19.92 15.78 -21.80
N ASP A 104 -19.30 16.86 -22.19
CA ASP A 104 -18.50 16.95 -23.42
C ASP A 104 -17.01 16.64 -23.17
N ASP A 105 -16.17 16.78 -24.20
CA ASP A 105 -14.74 16.54 -24.09
C ASP A 105 -14.04 17.54 -23.19
N GLN A 106 -14.53 18.79 -23.13
CA GLN A 106 -13.99 19.80 -22.24
C GLN A 106 -14.27 19.45 -20.78
N GLY A 107 -15.49 19.01 -20.46
CA GLY A 107 -15.85 18.55 -19.13
C GLY A 107 -15.05 17.33 -18.70
N LEU A 108 -14.75 16.38 -19.62
CA LEU A 108 -13.88 15.24 -19.31
C LEU A 108 -12.44 15.71 -19.02
N CYS A 109 -11.90 16.62 -19.82
CA CYS A 109 -10.55 17.17 -19.65
C CYS A 109 -10.40 17.87 -18.29
N GLU A 110 -11.43 18.56 -17.81
CA GLU A 110 -11.42 19.18 -16.48
C GLU A 110 -11.24 18.14 -15.37
N PHE A 111 -11.88 16.97 -15.47
CA PHE A 111 -11.63 15.86 -14.54
C PHE A 111 -10.22 15.32 -14.66
N GLU A 112 -9.71 15.08 -15.88
CA GLU A 112 -8.35 14.57 -16.13
C GLU A 112 -7.26 15.46 -15.51
N GLU A 113 -7.43 16.78 -15.59
CA GLU A 113 -6.46 17.73 -15.05
C GLU A 113 -6.51 17.88 -13.54
N ASN A 114 -7.66 17.61 -12.90
CA ASN A 114 -7.89 18.03 -11.50
C ASN A 114 -8.10 16.89 -10.50
N VAL A 115 -8.49 15.67 -10.90
CA VAL A 115 -8.81 14.60 -9.93
C VAL A 115 -7.59 14.02 -9.22
N CYS A 116 -6.39 14.16 -9.81
CA CYS A 116 -5.13 13.67 -9.25
C CYS A 116 -4.13 14.82 -9.11
N PRO A 117 -4.34 15.75 -8.15
CA PRO A 117 -3.66 17.05 -8.16
C PRO A 117 -2.20 17.02 -7.70
N GLY A 118 -1.68 15.89 -7.26
CA GLY A 118 -0.34 15.88 -6.67
C GLY A 118 0.26 14.51 -6.41
N CYS A 119 1.29 14.49 -5.57
CA CYS A 119 2.00 13.27 -5.21
C CYS A 119 1.23 12.44 -4.18
N GLY A 120 1.39 11.13 -4.27
CA GLY A 120 0.81 10.17 -3.32
C GLY A 120 0.23 8.95 -4.00
N SER A 121 -0.26 7.99 -3.21
CA SER A 121 -1.12 6.94 -3.71
C SER A 121 -2.48 7.51 -4.13
N CYS A 122 -3.29 6.72 -4.83
CA CYS A 122 -4.61 7.15 -5.29
C CYS A 122 -5.42 7.79 -4.16
N SER A 123 -6.16 8.87 -4.47
CA SER A 123 -7.00 9.59 -3.52
C SER A 123 -8.31 8.83 -3.23
N GLY A 124 -8.20 7.66 -2.63
CA GLY A 124 -9.33 6.79 -2.29
C GLY A 124 -8.86 5.53 -1.60
N MET A 125 -9.78 4.73 -1.05
CA MET A 125 -9.46 3.47 -0.37
C MET A 125 -9.24 2.33 -1.37
N TYR A 126 -8.40 2.60 -2.39
CA TYR A 126 -7.87 1.57 -3.28
C TYR A 126 -6.78 0.77 -2.56
N THR A 127 -6.19 -0.22 -3.24
CA THR A 127 -5.28 -1.18 -2.61
C THR A 127 -4.05 -0.54 -1.97
N ALA A 128 -3.49 0.52 -2.56
CA ALA A 128 -2.34 1.21 -1.97
C ALA A 128 -2.65 1.79 -0.60
N ASN A 129 -3.75 2.56 -0.47
CA ASN A 129 -4.17 3.12 0.82
C ASN A 129 -4.60 2.04 1.79
N SER A 130 -5.34 1.03 1.32
CA SER A 130 -5.71 -0.13 2.12
C SER A 130 -4.48 -0.79 2.74
N MET A 131 -3.51 -1.19 1.93
CA MET A 131 -2.29 -1.84 2.43
C MET A 131 -1.43 -0.93 3.30
N ASN A 132 -1.40 0.38 3.04
CA ASN A 132 -0.70 1.34 3.89
C ASN A 132 -1.31 1.41 5.30
N CYS A 133 -2.66 1.38 5.41
CA CYS A 133 -3.37 1.30 6.70
C CYS A 133 -3.16 -0.07 7.37
N LEU A 134 -3.21 -1.15 6.59
CA LEU A 134 -3.01 -2.50 7.13
C LEU A 134 -1.59 -2.74 7.63
N CYS A 135 -0.57 -2.13 7.03
CA CYS A 135 0.79 -2.15 7.59
C CYS A 135 0.87 -1.52 8.99
N GLU A 136 0.06 -0.48 9.23
CA GLU A 136 -0.07 0.13 10.57
C GLU A 136 -0.79 -0.82 11.53
N ALA A 137 -1.91 -1.42 11.11
CA ALA A 137 -2.70 -2.36 11.92
C ALA A 137 -1.94 -3.66 12.25
N ILE A 138 -1.10 -4.17 11.34
CA ILE A 138 -0.19 -5.29 11.57
C ILE A 138 0.90 -4.91 12.57
N GLY A 139 1.32 -3.64 12.62
CA GLY A 139 2.37 -3.15 13.47
C GLY A 139 3.75 -3.03 12.82
N ILE A 140 3.86 -3.22 11.49
CA ILE A 140 5.12 -3.06 10.75
C ILE A 140 5.35 -1.62 10.27
N GLY A 141 4.37 -0.74 10.44
CA GLY A 141 4.42 0.70 10.16
C GLY A 141 4.07 1.54 11.39
N LEU A 142 4.57 2.77 11.45
CA LEU A 142 4.24 3.70 12.54
C LEU A 142 2.82 4.27 12.39
N PRO A 143 2.19 4.71 13.51
CA PRO A 143 0.90 5.42 13.47
C PRO A 143 0.93 6.63 12.52
N GLY A 144 -0.07 6.69 11.65
CA GLY A 144 -0.17 7.67 10.57
C GLY A 144 0.44 7.20 9.24
N ASN A 145 0.97 5.97 9.17
CA ASN A 145 1.54 5.42 7.95
C ASN A 145 0.54 5.43 6.78
N GLY A 146 -0.70 5.04 7.01
CA GLY A 146 -1.75 5.00 6.00
C GLY A 146 -2.48 6.32 5.77
N THR A 147 -2.49 7.24 6.75
CA THR A 147 -3.43 8.37 6.78
C THR A 147 -2.81 9.76 6.60
N ILE A 148 -1.52 9.93 6.86
CA ILE A 148 -0.85 11.23 6.66
C ILE A 148 -0.67 11.47 5.16
N PRO A 149 -1.20 12.59 4.59
CA PRO A 149 -1.03 12.87 3.16
C PRO A 149 0.42 13.04 2.74
N ALA A 150 0.74 12.62 1.51
CA ALA A 150 2.10 12.59 0.96
C ALA A 150 2.78 13.97 0.95
N VAL A 151 2.05 15.02 0.66
CA VAL A 151 2.57 16.39 0.47
C VAL A 151 2.77 17.17 1.77
N THR A 152 2.44 16.58 2.93
CA THR A 152 2.48 17.31 4.22
C THR A 152 3.84 17.19 4.90
N GLY A 153 4.22 18.22 5.68
CA GLY A 153 5.41 18.17 6.55
C GLY A 153 5.34 17.04 7.59
N LYS A 154 4.13 16.63 7.99
CA LYS A 154 3.93 15.46 8.88
C LYS A 154 4.43 14.16 8.25
N ARG A 155 4.33 13.99 6.92
CA ARG A 155 4.88 12.82 6.20
C ARG A 155 6.40 12.79 6.29
N VAL A 156 7.07 13.92 6.12
CA VAL A 156 8.53 14.04 6.30
C VAL A 156 8.94 13.71 7.73
N MET A 157 8.16 14.16 8.72
CA MET A 157 8.41 13.84 10.13
C MET A 157 8.20 12.35 10.42
N LEU A 158 7.21 11.71 9.80
CA LEU A 158 7.00 10.27 9.91
C LEU A 158 8.22 9.49 9.37
N ALA A 159 8.75 9.89 8.22
CA ALA A 159 9.93 9.28 7.63
C ALA A 159 11.16 9.41 8.55
N LYS A 160 11.36 10.57 9.19
CA LYS A 160 12.42 10.74 10.21
C LYS A 160 12.22 9.82 11.40
N ARG A 161 10.99 9.71 11.90
CA ARG A 161 10.65 8.81 13.02
C ARG A 161 10.86 7.33 12.63
N ALA A 162 10.53 6.94 11.42
CA ALA A 162 10.78 5.59 10.92
C ALA A 162 12.29 5.28 10.86
N GLY A 163 13.10 6.27 10.43
CA GLY A 163 14.56 6.15 10.44
C GLY A 163 15.16 6.06 11.85
N MET A 164 14.52 6.63 12.86
CA MET A 164 14.92 6.45 14.26
C MET A 164 14.46 5.08 14.80
N ALA A 165 13.20 4.71 14.51
CA ALA A 165 12.63 3.47 15.00
C ALA A 165 13.32 2.22 14.46
N ILE A 166 13.85 2.24 13.22
CA ILE A 166 14.61 1.10 12.69
C ILE A 166 15.86 0.82 13.52
N MET A 167 16.51 1.85 14.08
CA MET A 167 17.69 1.66 14.93
C MET A 167 17.33 0.91 16.20
N ASP A 168 16.18 1.24 16.81
CA ASP A 168 15.66 0.52 17.98
C ASP A 168 15.34 -0.94 17.64
N LEU A 169 14.77 -1.20 16.45
CA LEU A 169 14.47 -2.56 15.99
C LEU A 169 15.76 -3.37 15.78
N VAL A 170 16.81 -2.75 15.21
CA VAL A 170 18.12 -3.40 15.02
C VAL A 170 18.75 -3.72 16.36
N GLU A 171 18.78 -2.76 17.30
CA GLU A 171 19.35 -2.96 18.63
C GLU A 171 18.65 -4.08 19.40
N LYS A 172 17.31 -4.16 19.29
CA LYS A 172 16.50 -5.17 19.98
C LYS A 172 16.35 -6.47 19.19
N ASN A 173 16.87 -6.52 17.98
CA ASN A 173 16.71 -7.63 17.02
C ASN A 173 15.25 -8.04 16.82
N ILE A 174 14.35 -7.05 16.65
CA ILE A 174 12.93 -7.29 16.37
C ILE A 174 12.73 -7.35 14.87
N CYS A 175 12.34 -8.51 14.37
CA CYS A 175 12.21 -8.84 12.95
C CYS A 175 10.73 -8.90 12.50
N PRO A 176 10.43 -8.85 11.19
CA PRO A 176 9.06 -8.92 10.69
C PRO A 176 8.25 -10.11 11.18
N ARG A 177 8.86 -11.30 11.30
CA ARG A 177 8.16 -12.50 11.79
C ARG A 177 7.86 -12.48 13.28
N ASP A 178 8.48 -11.60 14.07
CA ASP A 178 8.13 -11.38 15.48
C ASP A 178 6.87 -10.51 15.59
N ILE A 179 6.68 -9.61 14.62
CA ILE A 179 5.56 -8.67 14.54
C ILE A 179 4.35 -9.33 13.87
N ILE A 180 4.59 -9.95 12.70
CA ILE A 180 3.54 -10.56 11.87
C ILE A 180 3.25 -11.98 12.38
N ASN A 181 2.18 -12.08 13.16
CA ASN A 181 1.69 -13.31 13.76
C ASN A 181 0.16 -13.39 13.61
N GLU A 182 -0.47 -14.47 14.04
CA GLU A 182 -1.92 -14.67 13.88
C GLU A 182 -2.74 -13.51 14.47
N LYS A 183 -2.34 -12.95 15.63
CA LYS A 183 -3.06 -11.84 16.27
C LYS A 183 -2.94 -10.56 15.45
N SER A 184 -1.75 -10.24 14.96
CA SER A 184 -1.54 -9.04 14.15
C SER A 184 -2.23 -9.13 12.80
N VAL A 185 -2.29 -10.33 12.19
CA VAL A 185 -3.08 -10.56 10.96
C VAL A 185 -4.56 -10.41 11.26
N ARG A 186 -5.08 -10.94 12.37
CA ARG A 186 -6.48 -10.75 12.77
C ARG A 186 -6.81 -9.27 13.03
N ASN A 187 -5.91 -8.50 13.62
CA ASN A 187 -6.05 -7.04 13.76
C ASN A 187 -6.15 -6.35 12.39
N ALA A 188 -5.29 -6.75 11.45
CA ALA A 188 -5.33 -6.23 10.08
C ALA A 188 -6.66 -6.55 9.40
N LEU A 189 -7.17 -7.78 9.51
CA LEU A 189 -8.48 -8.17 8.97
C LEU A 189 -9.63 -7.37 9.58
N THR A 190 -9.59 -7.14 10.89
CA THR A 190 -10.60 -6.30 11.56
C THR A 190 -10.57 -4.87 11.03
N CYS A 191 -9.36 -4.31 10.86
CA CYS A 191 -9.18 -3.00 10.25
C CYS A 191 -9.64 -2.97 8.79
N ASP A 192 -9.34 -4.01 8.02
CA ASP A 192 -9.74 -4.21 6.63
C ASP A 192 -11.26 -4.13 6.45
N MET A 193 -11.99 -4.89 7.26
CA MET A 193 -13.45 -4.90 7.27
C MET A 193 -14.05 -3.57 7.73
N ALA A 194 -13.50 -2.97 8.79
CA ALA A 194 -13.99 -1.70 9.34
C ALA A 194 -13.79 -0.51 8.36
N LEU A 195 -12.71 -0.51 7.58
CA LEU A 195 -12.42 0.54 6.61
C LEU A 195 -13.07 0.30 5.24
N GLY A 196 -13.60 -0.89 4.97
CA GLY A 196 -14.08 -1.28 3.65
C GLY A 196 -12.94 -1.23 2.62
N CYS A 197 -11.83 -1.88 2.93
CA CYS A 197 -10.64 -1.89 2.09
C CYS A 197 -10.85 -2.59 0.74
N SER A 198 -9.86 -2.50 -0.14
CA SER A 198 -9.85 -3.14 -1.45
C SER A 198 -9.90 -4.66 -1.32
N SER A 199 -10.67 -5.35 -2.18
CA SER A 199 -10.68 -6.83 -2.25
C SER A 199 -9.31 -7.46 -2.52
N ASN A 200 -8.34 -6.70 -3.05
CA ASN A 200 -6.96 -7.17 -3.22
C ASN A 200 -6.24 -7.43 -1.89
N THR A 201 -6.69 -6.82 -0.79
CA THR A 201 -6.11 -7.06 0.55
C THR A 201 -6.20 -8.51 0.96
N VAL A 202 -7.26 -9.22 0.56
CA VAL A 202 -7.43 -10.66 0.79
C VAL A 202 -6.24 -11.43 0.21
N LEU A 203 -5.90 -11.17 -1.06
CA LEU A 203 -4.76 -11.82 -1.73
C LEU A 203 -3.43 -11.44 -1.08
N HIS A 204 -3.29 -10.19 -0.66
CA HIS A 204 -2.04 -9.67 -0.14
C HIS A 204 -1.78 -10.11 1.29
N LEU A 205 -2.80 -10.10 2.16
CA LEU A 205 -2.66 -10.57 3.54
C LEU A 205 -2.35 -12.06 3.61
N LEU A 206 -2.99 -12.87 2.74
CA LEU A 206 -2.65 -14.30 2.63
C LEU A 206 -1.20 -14.52 2.19
N ALA A 207 -0.72 -13.76 1.20
CA ALA A 207 0.65 -13.87 0.72
C ALA A 207 1.68 -13.42 1.79
N ILE A 208 1.43 -12.31 2.47
CA ILE A 208 2.27 -11.82 3.57
C ILE A 208 2.30 -12.82 4.72
N ALA A 209 1.13 -13.36 5.13
CA ALA A 209 1.04 -14.36 6.18
C ALA A 209 1.82 -15.62 5.82
N ASN A 210 1.72 -16.09 4.57
CA ASN A 210 2.49 -17.23 4.07
C ASN A 210 4.01 -16.99 4.18
N GLU A 211 4.50 -15.82 3.75
CA GLU A 211 5.93 -15.47 3.85
C GLU A 211 6.40 -15.31 5.31
N ALA A 212 5.50 -14.89 6.20
CA ALA A 212 5.78 -14.81 7.63
C ALA A 212 5.69 -16.18 8.35
N GLY A 213 5.21 -17.22 7.67
CA GLY A 213 4.99 -18.55 8.25
C GLY A 213 3.73 -18.63 9.13
N VAL A 214 2.79 -17.72 8.97
CA VAL A 214 1.52 -17.65 9.71
C VAL A 214 0.42 -18.36 8.91
N LYS A 215 -0.27 -19.30 9.54
CA LYS A 215 -1.39 -20.01 8.91
C LYS A 215 -2.64 -19.14 8.93
N VAL A 216 -3.07 -18.70 7.79
CA VAL A 216 -4.31 -17.93 7.55
C VAL A 216 -5.05 -18.56 6.40
N ASP A 217 -6.35 -18.72 6.53
CA ASP A 217 -7.23 -19.19 5.46
C ASP A 217 -8.39 -18.20 5.22
N LEU A 218 -9.16 -18.46 4.19
CA LEU A 218 -10.30 -17.60 3.84
C LEU A 218 -11.43 -17.65 4.87
N ASN A 219 -11.50 -18.69 5.72
CA ASN A 219 -12.51 -18.76 6.78
C ASN A 219 -12.30 -17.70 7.83
N MET A 220 -11.02 -17.37 8.14
CA MET A 220 -10.69 -16.28 9.06
C MET A 220 -11.26 -14.93 8.61
N PHE A 221 -11.30 -14.66 7.30
CA PHE A 221 -11.94 -13.46 6.74
C PHE A 221 -13.45 -13.46 7.00
N ASN A 222 -14.12 -14.59 6.79
CA ASN A 222 -15.56 -14.73 7.07
C ASN A 222 -15.87 -14.58 8.57
N GLU A 223 -15.05 -15.17 9.44
CA GLU A 223 -15.19 -15.03 10.89
C GLU A 223 -15.11 -13.56 11.34
N VAL A 224 -14.09 -12.84 10.85
CA VAL A 224 -13.90 -11.43 11.22
C VAL A 224 -15.00 -10.55 10.65
N SER A 225 -15.49 -10.82 9.44
CA SER A 225 -16.56 -10.03 8.82
C SER A 225 -17.93 -10.26 9.45
N SER A 226 -18.10 -11.31 10.24
CA SER A 226 -19.39 -11.65 10.88
C SER A 226 -19.58 -11.01 12.26
N VAL A 227 -18.59 -10.31 12.77
CA VAL A 227 -18.57 -9.61 14.06
C VAL A 227 -18.82 -8.13 13.85
#